data_8d3b932d15545da510f89aaefbca4902
#
_entry.id   8d3b932d15545da510f89aaefbca4902
#
_cell.length_a   1.000
_cell.length_b   1.000
_cell.length_c   1.000
_cell.angle_alpha   90.00
_cell.angle_beta   90.00
_cell.angle_gamma   90.00
#
_symmetry.space_group_name_H-M   'P 1'
#
loop_
_entity.id
_entity.type
_entity.pdbx_description
1 polymer ?
#
loop_
_entity_poly.entity_id
_entity_poly.type
_entity_poly.pdbx_seq_one_letter_code
_entity_poly.pdbx_strand_id
1 'polypeptide(L)'
;MRPEKRKRILIGATYVAAGIAGLALAWPPGESFDWPLWSIFTIAFFLLSFQSVEVNDRQYVSSSLMVVLTAGVYFALTPDASPVLAMALLAAAGPLTRHDFARRRVVVPAFNFGQLIVSAFAAGHVLEFLIDELGDGRSANLTTVMVATASAAVVYTAMNNVLVQIGVRLIYGTTQIIPWSRVGLLLISQILMGLLGGLLGVVLFESNAATIPLVLVVYVIGHLVFLSYSKLREAHESTLKGFILALEARDLYTRGHTERVAYFCRLIGEQLAFTGTQMERMRWAAIIHDMGKLAIPVEIMEKQGRLTDQEYRALRRASHKVDDLLSEVAFLSPMVQICSGAHPRLSDEDFGQSGHSHTTRPTLEQKVLAVADAFDAMTSTRGYRMAFSQSKAFATLRDDDTPLYDNDVIDALERGLAAVGRSYGPPDIVRESEETARA
;
A
#
# COMPACT_ATOMS: atom_id res chain seq x y z
N MET A 1 -20.45 -7.79 -26.48
CA MET A 1 -19.77 -7.55 -25.20
C MET A 1 -18.27 -7.58 -25.47
N ARG A 2 -17.50 -6.56 -25.02
CA ARG A 2 -16.04 -6.48 -25.25
C ARG A 2 -15.36 -7.74 -24.64
N PRO A 3 -14.37 -8.38 -25.30
CA PRO A 3 -13.75 -9.63 -24.86
C PRO A 3 -13.19 -9.56 -23.41
N GLU A 4 -12.64 -8.44 -23.01
CA GLU A 4 -12.18 -8.23 -21.63
C GLU A 4 -13.30 -8.28 -20.58
N LYS A 5 -14.48 -7.72 -20.90
CA LYS A 5 -15.63 -7.77 -19.97
C LYS A 5 -16.12 -9.21 -19.80
N ARG A 6 -16.11 -10.01 -20.89
CA ARG A 6 -16.47 -11.42 -20.84
C ARG A 6 -15.47 -12.22 -19.97
N LYS A 7 -14.17 -11.97 -20.12
CA LYS A 7 -13.12 -12.60 -19.32
C LYS A 7 -13.31 -12.33 -17.82
N ARG A 8 -13.55 -11.07 -17.43
CA ARG A 8 -13.77 -10.68 -16.02
C ARG A 8 -14.99 -11.36 -15.41
N ILE A 9 -16.09 -11.44 -16.15
CA ILE A 9 -17.32 -12.13 -15.69
C ILE A 9 -17.06 -13.62 -15.51
N LEU A 10 -16.35 -14.27 -16.45
CA LEU A 10 -16.02 -15.69 -16.36
C LEU A 10 -15.17 -15.99 -15.12
N ILE A 11 -14.16 -15.18 -14.84
CA ILE A 11 -13.30 -15.32 -13.63
C ILE A 11 -14.17 -15.18 -12.37
N GLY A 12 -15.00 -14.14 -12.27
CA GLY A 12 -15.92 -13.98 -11.14
C GLY A 12 -16.84 -15.19 -10.95
N ALA A 13 -17.41 -15.72 -12.04
CA ALA A 13 -18.26 -16.91 -12.01
C ALA A 13 -17.52 -18.17 -11.54
N THR A 14 -16.25 -18.35 -11.95
CA THR A 14 -15.40 -19.46 -11.48
C THR A 14 -15.17 -19.39 -9.98
N TYR A 15 -14.89 -18.20 -9.43
CA TYR A 15 -14.72 -18.02 -7.99
C TYR A 15 -16.03 -18.27 -7.22
N VAL A 16 -17.16 -17.79 -7.72
CA VAL A 16 -18.48 -18.11 -7.13
C VAL A 16 -18.75 -19.61 -7.11
N ALA A 17 -18.48 -20.29 -8.23
CA ALA A 17 -18.64 -21.75 -8.31
C ALA A 17 -17.73 -22.48 -7.30
N ALA A 18 -16.48 -22.06 -7.15
CA ALA A 18 -15.55 -22.61 -6.15
C ALA A 18 -16.06 -22.36 -4.72
N GLY A 19 -16.59 -21.16 -4.42
CA GLY A 19 -17.19 -20.86 -3.14
C GLY A 19 -18.43 -21.72 -2.84
N ILE A 20 -19.34 -21.88 -3.81
CA ILE A 20 -20.53 -22.74 -3.67
C ILE A 20 -20.11 -24.21 -3.45
N ALA A 21 -19.11 -24.70 -4.19
CA ALA A 21 -18.57 -26.04 -3.99
C ALA A 21 -17.97 -26.20 -2.58
N GLY A 22 -17.21 -25.21 -2.08
CA GLY A 22 -16.68 -25.19 -0.73
C GLY A 22 -17.78 -25.26 0.34
N LEU A 23 -18.86 -24.48 0.18
CA LEU A 23 -20.01 -24.54 1.08
C LEU A 23 -20.73 -25.90 1.03
N ALA A 24 -20.92 -26.46 -0.17
CA ALA A 24 -21.55 -27.78 -0.33
C ALA A 24 -20.72 -28.90 0.32
N LEU A 25 -19.39 -28.83 0.22
CA LEU A 25 -18.48 -29.78 0.85
C LEU A 25 -18.40 -29.60 2.36
N ALA A 26 -18.56 -28.37 2.87
CA ALA A 26 -18.60 -28.08 4.29
C ALA A 26 -19.90 -28.51 4.96
N TRP A 27 -20.97 -28.79 4.21
CA TRP A 27 -22.29 -29.10 4.75
C TRP A 27 -22.38 -30.56 5.22
N PRO A 28 -22.37 -30.81 6.55
CA PRO A 28 -22.47 -32.16 7.04
C PRO A 28 -23.91 -32.68 6.93
N PRO A 29 -24.12 -33.94 6.50
CA PRO A 29 -25.45 -34.53 6.46
C PRO A 29 -25.93 -34.83 7.91
N GLY A 30 -27.00 -34.14 8.32
CA GLY A 30 -27.75 -34.52 9.54
C GLY A 30 -27.31 -33.89 10.88
N GLU A 31 -26.39 -32.94 10.90
CA GLU A 31 -25.97 -32.25 12.13
C GLU A 31 -26.90 -31.09 12.51
N SER A 32 -27.07 -30.87 13.81
CA SER A 32 -27.74 -29.69 14.35
C SER A 32 -26.79 -28.49 14.32
N PHE A 33 -27.26 -27.35 13.81
CA PHE A 33 -26.47 -26.13 13.69
C PHE A 33 -27.14 -25.01 14.52
N ASP A 34 -26.36 -24.30 15.35
CA ASP A 34 -26.84 -23.18 16.18
C ASP A 34 -27.02 -21.92 15.32
N TRP A 35 -28.13 -21.86 14.58
CA TRP A 35 -28.47 -20.74 13.71
C TRP A 35 -28.63 -19.40 14.43
N PRO A 36 -29.23 -19.32 15.65
CA PRO A 36 -29.30 -18.07 16.40
C PRO A 36 -27.95 -17.46 16.67
N LEU A 37 -27.02 -18.23 17.25
CA LEU A 37 -25.69 -17.75 17.57
C LEU A 37 -24.87 -17.43 16.32
N TRP A 38 -24.95 -18.31 15.31
CA TRP A 38 -24.30 -18.05 14.03
C TRP A 38 -24.80 -16.76 13.37
N SER A 39 -26.07 -16.41 13.49
CA SER A 39 -26.65 -15.18 12.97
C SER A 39 -26.03 -13.95 13.64
N ILE A 40 -25.72 -14.00 14.94
CA ILE A 40 -25.04 -12.93 15.67
C ILE A 40 -23.64 -12.72 15.10
N PHE A 41 -22.87 -13.81 14.91
CA PHE A 41 -21.57 -13.74 14.27
C PHE A 41 -21.65 -13.17 12.85
N THR A 42 -22.64 -13.57 12.09
CA THR A 42 -22.84 -13.11 10.71
C THR A 42 -23.10 -11.59 10.65
N ILE A 43 -23.95 -11.08 11.55
CA ILE A 43 -24.22 -9.64 11.67
C ILE A 43 -22.93 -8.90 12.04
N ALA A 44 -22.22 -9.38 13.06
CA ALA A 44 -20.96 -8.80 13.49
C ALA A 44 -19.92 -8.79 12.34
N PHE A 45 -19.77 -9.91 11.66
CA PHE A 45 -18.87 -10.05 10.52
C PHE A 45 -19.23 -9.11 9.38
N PHE A 46 -20.51 -9.02 9.01
CA PHE A 46 -20.99 -8.11 7.96
C PHE A 46 -20.71 -6.65 8.32
N LEU A 47 -21.02 -6.22 9.55
CA LEU A 47 -20.78 -4.86 10.01
C LEU A 47 -19.30 -4.49 9.95
N LEU A 48 -18.43 -5.39 10.36
CA LEU A 48 -16.97 -5.19 10.35
C LEU A 48 -16.38 -5.23 8.94
N SER A 49 -16.86 -6.13 8.10
CA SER A 49 -16.42 -6.24 6.69
C SER A 49 -16.89 -5.07 5.84
N PHE A 50 -18.10 -4.58 6.10
CA PHE A 50 -18.68 -3.45 5.37
C PHE A 50 -17.90 -2.14 5.58
N GLN A 51 -17.24 -2.02 6.72
CA GLN A 51 -16.40 -0.88 7.08
C GLN A 51 -14.90 -1.15 6.85
N SER A 52 -14.56 -2.03 5.91
CA SER A 52 -13.15 -2.31 5.57
C SER A 52 -12.39 -1.04 5.21
N VAL A 53 -11.15 -0.93 5.69
CA VAL A 53 -10.32 0.26 5.53
C VAL A 53 -9.25 0.01 4.46
N GLU A 54 -9.10 0.97 3.57
CA GLU A 54 -8.05 0.97 2.56
C GLU A 54 -6.72 1.36 3.23
N VAL A 55 -5.78 0.44 3.29
CA VAL A 55 -4.47 0.66 3.94
C VAL A 55 -3.40 1.14 2.95
N ASN A 56 -3.56 0.80 1.68
CA ASN A 56 -2.77 1.30 0.55
C ASN A 56 -3.68 1.29 -0.67
N ASP A 57 -3.47 2.15 -1.64
CA ASP A 57 -4.31 2.40 -2.85
C ASP A 57 -5.08 1.19 -3.44
N ARG A 58 -4.88 -0.03 -2.92
CA ARG A 58 -5.51 -1.28 -3.38
C ARG A 58 -5.62 -2.40 -2.33
N GLN A 59 -5.24 -2.18 -1.07
CA GLN A 59 -5.31 -3.23 -0.04
C GLN A 59 -6.31 -2.84 1.05
N TYR A 60 -7.34 -3.66 1.21
CA TYR A 60 -8.33 -3.54 2.26
C TYR A 60 -7.97 -4.52 3.38
N VAL A 61 -7.74 -4.01 4.59
CA VAL A 61 -7.58 -4.83 5.80
C VAL A 61 -8.89 -4.78 6.58
N SER A 62 -9.38 -5.95 6.91
CA SER A 62 -10.59 -6.10 7.72
C SER A 62 -10.26 -6.90 8.98
N SER A 63 -10.83 -6.51 10.10
CA SER A 63 -10.80 -7.29 11.34
C SER A 63 -11.69 -8.54 11.30
N SER A 64 -12.27 -8.84 10.15
CA SER A 64 -13.22 -9.94 9.96
C SER A 64 -12.64 -11.33 10.25
N LEU A 65 -11.32 -11.53 10.04
CA LEU A 65 -10.67 -12.81 10.36
C LEU A 65 -10.82 -13.18 11.84
N MET A 66 -10.75 -12.19 12.74
CA MET A 66 -10.97 -12.41 14.17
C MET A 66 -12.36 -13.03 14.43
N VAL A 67 -13.43 -12.50 13.77
CA VAL A 67 -14.79 -13.04 13.93
C VAL A 67 -14.90 -14.45 13.37
N VAL A 68 -14.30 -14.70 12.20
CA VAL A 68 -14.31 -16.03 11.56
C VAL A 68 -13.65 -17.07 12.47
N LEU A 69 -12.51 -16.75 13.07
CA LEU A 69 -11.81 -17.66 13.96
C LEU A 69 -12.46 -17.77 15.33
N THR A 70 -13.11 -16.70 15.85
CA THR A 70 -13.92 -16.79 17.07
C THR A 70 -15.04 -17.81 16.89
N ALA A 71 -15.79 -17.71 15.80
CA ALA A 71 -16.83 -18.66 15.47
C ALA A 71 -16.26 -20.07 15.23
N GLY A 72 -15.16 -20.15 14.45
CA GLY A 72 -14.48 -21.43 14.19
C GLY A 72 -14.12 -22.17 15.47
N VAL A 73 -13.49 -21.50 16.43
CA VAL A 73 -13.12 -22.11 17.72
C VAL A 73 -14.36 -22.47 18.54
N TYR A 74 -15.33 -21.57 18.64
CA TYR A 74 -16.58 -21.86 19.36
C TYR A 74 -17.26 -23.13 18.84
N PHE A 75 -17.45 -23.23 17.51
CA PHE A 75 -18.08 -24.39 16.89
C PHE A 75 -17.20 -25.65 16.90
N ALA A 76 -15.86 -25.49 16.88
CA ALA A 76 -14.96 -26.65 17.03
C ALA A 76 -15.02 -27.29 18.44
N LEU A 77 -15.26 -26.48 19.47
CA LEU A 77 -15.42 -26.94 20.85
C LEU A 77 -16.84 -27.40 21.13
N THR A 78 -17.84 -26.99 20.34
CA THR A 78 -19.24 -27.36 20.52
C THR A 78 -19.48 -28.78 19.99
N PRO A 79 -20.09 -29.70 20.82
CA PRO A 79 -20.44 -31.03 20.37
C PRO A 79 -21.35 -31.01 19.14
N ASP A 80 -21.11 -31.92 18.18
CA ASP A 80 -21.91 -32.11 16.96
C ASP A 80 -22.06 -30.87 16.08
N ALA A 81 -21.09 -29.95 16.14
CA ALA A 81 -21.03 -28.75 15.30
C ALA A 81 -19.82 -28.79 14.36
N SER A 82 -19.99 -28.19 13.17
CA SER A 82 -18.92 -28.08 12.18
C SER A 82 -18.30 -26.69 12.17
N PRO A 83 -17.04 -26.54 12.60
CA PRO A 83 -16.31 -25.26 12.48
C PRO A 83 -16.09 -24.86 11.02
N VAL A 84 -15.90 -25.84 10.12
CA VAL A 84 -15.70 -25.60 8.69
C VAL A 84 -16.93 -24.94 8.07
N LEU A 85 -18.13 -25.48 8.37
CA LEU A 85 -19.38 -24.90 7.90
C LEU A 85 -19.59 -23.48 8.45
N ALA A 86 -19.39 -23.29 9.77
CA ALA A 86 -19.58 -22.01 10.42
C ALA A 86 -18.68 -20.92 9.82
N MET A 87 -17.38 -21.22 9.63
CA MET A 87 -16.42 -20.32 9.03
C MET A 87 -16.70 -20.02 7.55
N ALA A 88 -17.05 -21.03 6.77
CA ALA A 88 -17.37 -20.86 5.34
C ALA A 88 -18.64 -20.05 5.12
N LEU A 89 -19.68 -20.27 5.90
CA LEU A 89 -20.93 -19.49 5.86
C LEU A 89 -20.71 -18.04 6.29
N LEU A 90 -19.89 -17.79 7.33
CA LEU A 90 -19.51 -16.44 7.72
C LEU A 90 -18.76 -15.71 6.61
N ALA A 91 -17.79 -16.38 6.00
CA ALA A 91 -17.03 -15.82 4.89
C ALA A 91 -17.91 -15.45 3.70
N ALA A 92 -19.03 -16.16 3.47
CA ALA A 92 -20.01 -15.84 2.44
C ALA A 92 -20.75 -14.52 2.68
N ALA A 93 -20.85 -14.04 3.90
CA ALA A 93 -21.49 -12.78 4.26
C ALA A 93 -20.62 -11.53 4.05
N GLY A 94 -19.30 -11.70 3.86
CA GLY A 94 -18.32 -10.61 3.82
C GLY A 94 -17.91 -10.00 2.48
N PRO A 95 -18.39 -10.46 1.31
CA PRO A 95 -17.84 -10.01 0.03
C PRO A 95 -18.26 -8.59 -0.40
N LEU A 96 -19.25 -8.00 0.26
CA LEU A 96 -19.80 -6.68 -0.09
C LEU A 96 -19.17 -5.58 0.74
N THR A 97 -18.51 -4.62 0.09
CA THR A 97 -18.04 -3.40 0.73
C THR A 97 -18.97 -2.23 0.42
N ARG A 98 -18.96 -1.19 1.28
CA ARG A 98 -19.70 0.04 1.04
C ARG A 98 -19.38 0.67 -0.32
N HIS A 99 -18.12 0.57 -0.73
CA HIS A 99 -17.62 1.11 -1.99
C HIS A 99 -18.16 0.36 -3.21
N ASP A 100 -18.23 -0.99 -3.15
CA ASP A 100 -18.77 -1.81 -4.23
C ASP A 100 -20.26 -1.57 -4.41
N PHE A 101 -20.99 -1.44 -3.31
CA PHE A 101 -22.41 -1.12 -3.32
C PHE A 101 -22.67 0.25 -3.96
N ALA A 102 -21.93 1.30 -3.54
CA ALA A 102 -22.07 2.65 -4.07
C ALA A 102 -21.74 2.74 -5.57
N ARG A 103 -20.76 1.96 -6.05
CA ARG A 103 -20.36 1.92 -7.47
C ARG A 103 -21.04 0.84 -8.31
N ARG A 104 -22.01 0.12 -7.77
CA ARG A 104 -22.72 -1.00 -8.43
C ARG A 104 -21.76 -2.01 -9.10
N ARG A 105 -20.66 -2.34 -8.43
CA ARG A 105 -19.69 -3.33 -8.90
C ARG A 105 -20.16 -4.72 -8.51
N VAL A 106 -20.17 -5.65 -9.47
CA VAL A 106 -20.62 -7.04 -9.25
C VAL A 106 -19.44 -8.02 -9.31
N VAL A 107 -18.46 -7.76 -10.16
CA VAL A 107 -17.34 -8.70 -10.41
C VAL A 107 -16.42 -8.84 -9.20
N VAL A 108 -16.13 -7.72 -8.50
CA VAL A 108 -15.25 -7.73 -7.31
C VAL A 108 -15.92 -8.47 -6.14
N PRO A 109 -17.19 -8.19 -5.78
CA PRO A 109 -17.90 -8.98 -4.78
C PRO A 109 -18.01 -10.46 -5.13
N ALA A 110 -18.28 -10.82 -6.40
CA ALA A 110 -18.35 -12.20 -6.83
C ALA A 110 -17.01 -12.93 -6.67
N PHE A 111 -15.90 -12.25 -6.98
CA PHE A 111 -14.56 -12.74 -6.75
C PHE A 111 -14.29 -12.91 -5.24
N ASN A 112 -14.59 -11.89 -4.41
CA ASN A 112 -14.39 -11.93 -2.97
C ASN A 112 -15.22 -13.02 -2.31
N PHE A 113 -16.45 -13.27 -2.77
CA PHE A 113 -17.29 -14.35 -2.28
C PHE A 113 -16.58 -15.70 -2.35
N GLY A 114 -16.09 -16.06 -3.53
CA GLY A 114 -15.44 -17.36 -3.71
C GLY A 114 -14.13 -17.49 -2.94
N GLN A 115 -13.25 -16.47 -3.01
CA GLN A 115 -11.95 -16.51 -2.34
C GLN A 115 -12.06 -16.60 -0.82
N LEU A 116 -12.99 -15.84 -0.20
CA LEU A 116 -13.17 -15.83 1.24
C LEU A 116 -13.68 -17.16 1.75
N ILE A 117 -14.66 -17.76 1.05
CA ILE A 117 -15.20 -19.08 1.40
C ILE A 117 -14.12 -20.16 1.29
N VAL A 118 -13.39 -20.22 0.18
CA VAL A 118 -12.32 -21.22 0.00
C VAL A 118 -11.22 -21.05 1.05
N SER A 119 -10.87 -19.83 1.40
CA SER A 119 -9.88 -19.56 2.44
C SER A 119 -10.38 -19.99 3.83
N ALA A 120 -11.64 -19.69 4.15
CA ALA A 120 -12.28 -20.10 5.41
C ALA A 120 -12.47 -21.63 5.50
N PHE A 121 -12.84 -22.26 4.40
CA PHE A 121 -12.96 -23.71 4.31
C PHE A 121 -11.61 -24.40 4.61
N ALA A 122 -10.53 -23.98 3.95
CA ALA A 122 -9.21 -24.54 4.19
C ALA A 122 -8.74 -24.31 5.65
N ALA A 123 -8.95 -23.10 6.17
CA ALA A 123 -8.59 -22.77 7.55
C ALA A 123 -9.43 -23.55 8.59
N GLY A 124 -10.73 -23.73 8.30
CA GLY A 124 -11.64 -24.51 9.14
C GLY A 124 -11.22 -25.96 9.28
N HIS A 125 -10.81 -26.61 8.19
CA HIS A 125 -10.28 -27.98 8.25
C HIS A 125 -8.97 -28.08 9.03
N VAL A 126 -8.08 -27.10 8.90
CA VAL A 126 -6.84 -27.07 9.71
C VAL A 126 -7.16 -26.89 11.19
N LEU A 127 -8.11 -26.02 11.51
CA LEU A 127 -8.54 -25.79 12.89
C LEU A 127 -9.14 -27.07 13.49
N GLU A 128 -10.08 -27.69 12.79
CA GLU A 128 -10.75 -28.93 13.19
C GLU A 128 -9.73 -30.06 13.38
N PHE A 129 -8.91 -30.32 12.36
CA PHE A 129 -7.89 -31.37 12.40
C PHE A 129 -6.92 -31.20 13.58
N LEU A 130 -6.42 -30.00 13.84
CA LEU A 130 -5.46 -29.79 14.92
C LEU A 130 -6.11 -29.85 16.31
N ILE A 131 -7.37 -29.45 16.46
CA ILE A 131 -8.09 -29.60 17.73
C ILE A 131 -8.37 -31.08 17.99
N ASP A 132 -8.74 -31.86 17.00
CA ASP A 132 -9.02 -33.29 17.13
C ASP A 132 -7.74 -34.10 17.35
N GLU A 133 -6.67 -33.82 16.63
CA GLU A 133 -5.41 -34.61 16.67
C GLU A 133 -4.53 -34.27 17.88
N LEU A 134 -4.45 -32.99 18.27
CA LEU A 134 -3.58 -32.51 19.37
C LEU A 134 -4.33 -32.40 20.70
N GLY A 135 -5.66 -32.45 20.69
CA GLY A 135 -6.50 -32.45 21.86
C GLY A 135 -7.01 -33.86 22.17
N ASP A 136 -7.44 -34.11 23.41
CA ASP A 136 -8.20 -35.34 23.75
C ASP A 136 -9.66 -35.19 23.25
N GLY A 137 -9.82 -35.00 21.94
CA GLY A 137 -11.09 -34.61 21.35
C GLY A 137 -11.46 -33.16 21.74
N ARG A 138 -12.75 -32.88 21.87
CA ARG A 138 -13.31 -31.52 22.14
C ARG A 138 -12.99 -30.91 23.52
N SER A 139 -12.20 -31.59 24.35
CA SER A 139 -11.65 -31.04 25.59
C SER A 139 -10.24 -30.46 25.41
N ALA A 140 -9.98 -29.83 24.29
CA ALA A 140 -8.68 -29.28 23.98
C ALA A 140 -8.25 -28.18 24.97
N ASN A 141 -7.03 -28.30 25.49
CA ASN A 141 -6.48 -27.27 26.36
C ASN A 141 -6.23 -25.95 25.59
N LEU A 142 -6.12 -24.84 26.32
CA LEU A 142 -5.93 -23.51 25.70
C LEU A 142 -4.74 -23.46 24.75
N THR A 143 -3.64 -24.15 25.07
CA THR A 143 -2.44 -24.18 24.22
C THR A 143 -2.73 -24.82 22.85
N THR A 144 -3.43 -25.96 22.85
CA THR A 144 -3.86 -26.64 21.62
C THR A 144 -4.74 -25.72 20.76
N VAL A 145 -5.75 -25.08 21.39
CA VAL A 145 -6.62 -24.14 20.68
C VAL A 145 -5.84 -22.96 20.10
N MET A 146 -4.89 -22.40 20.84
CA MET A 146 -4.06 -21.29 20.34
C MET A 146 -3.17 -21.72 19.16
N VAL A 147 -2.54 -22.89 19.23
CA VAL A 147 -1.72 -23.43 18.11
C VAL A 147 -2.60 -23.70 16.90
N ALA A 148 -3.75 -24.35 17.07
CA ALA A 148 -4.69 -24.61 15.99
C ALA A 148 -5.20 -23.31 15.35
N THR A 149 -5.54 -22.32 16.16
CA THR A 149 -6.01 -21.01 15.67
C THR A 149 -4.93 -20.22 14.93
N ALA A 150 -3.69 -20.22 15.44
CA ALA A 150 -2.57 -19.59 14.76
C ALA A 150 -2.31 -20.23 13.39
N SER A 151 -2.34 -21.58 13.33
CA SER A 151 -2.18 -22.34 12.10
C SER A 151 -3.30 -22.05 11.09
N ALA A 152 -4.54 -22.03 11.56
CA ALA A 152 -5.71 -21.67 10.73
C ALA A 152 -5.61 -20.23 10.20
N ALA A 153 -5.13 -19.27 11.01
CA ALA A 153 -4.91 -17.89 10.59
C ALA A 153 -3.85 -17.79 9.48
N VAL A 154 -2.75 -18.56 9.59
CA VAL A 154 -1.71 -18.63 8.55
C VAL A 154 -2.28 -19.19 7.26
N VAL A 155 -3.01 -20.32 7.33
CA VAL A 155 -3.61 -20.97 6.15
C VAL A 155 -4.64 -20.07 5.49
N TYR A 156 -5.53 -19.45 6.28
CA TYR A 156 -6.49 -18.47 5.75
C TYR A 156 -5.80 -17.36 5.00
N THR A 157 -4.79 -16.74 5.61
CA THR A 157 -4.07 -15.59 5.04
C THR A 157 -3.29 -15.98 3.80
N ALA A 158 -2.59 -17.12 3.83
CA ALA A 158 -1.84 -17.62 2.68
C ALA A 158 -2.76 -17.93 1.50
N MET A 159 -3.84 -18.68 1.74
CA MET A 159 -4.84 -19.05 0.72
C MET A 159 -5.49 -17.81 0.13
N ASN A 160 -5.94 -16.88 0.99
CA ASN A 160 -6.55 -15.62 0.57
C ASN A 160 -5.60 -14.80 -0.33
N ASN A 161 -4.32 -14.64 0.08
CA ASN A 161 -3.33 -13.92 -0.72
C ASN A 161 -3.05 -14.59 -2.07
N VAL A 162 -2.90 -15.91 -2.10
CA VAL A 162 -2.68 -16.67 -3.35
C VAL A 162 -3.86 -16.48 -4.30
N LEU A 163 -5.09 -16.66 -3.81
CA LEU A 163 -6.30 -16.50 -4.62
C LEU A 163 -6.45 -15.07 -5.15
N VAL A 164 -6.16 -14.05 -4.31
CA VAL A 164 -6.17 -12.63 -4.73
C VAL A 164 -5.15 -12.38 -5.83
N GLN A 165 -3.91 -12.88 -5.67
CA GLN A 165 -2.87 -12.68 -6.69
C GLN A 165 -3.20 -13.36 -8.01
N ILE A 166 -3.74 -14.59 -7.97
CA ILE A 166 -4.21 -15.29 -9.16
C ILE A 166 -5.33 -14.47 -9.85
N GLY A 167 -6.31 -13.98 -9.09
CA GLY A 167 -7.41 -13.17 -9.62
C GLY A 167 -6.93 -11.86 -10.24
N VAL A 168 -6.06 -11.13 -9.57
CA VAL A 168 -5.48 -9.88 -10.07
C VAL A 168 -4.68 -10.12 -11.37
N ARG A 169 -3.85 -11.16 -11.40
CA ARG A 169 -3.10 -11.55 -12.60
C ARG A 169 -4.02 -11.88 -13.77
N LEU A 170 -5.09 -12.65 -13.51
CA LEU A 170 -6.04 -13.06 -14.55
C LEU A 170 -6.89 -11.88 -15.06
N ILE A 171 -7.29 -10.95 -14.19
CA ILE A 171 -8.17 -9.82 -14.54
C ILE A 171 -7.39 -8.66 -15.17
N TYR A 172 -6.20 -8.34 -14.64
CA TYR A 172 -5.44 -7.13 -15.01
C TYR A 172 -4.15 -7.41 -15.79
N GLY A 173 -3.71 -8.67 -15.90
CA GLY A 173 -2.49 -9.04 -16.63
C GLY A 173 -1.18 -8.60 -15.94
N THR A 174 -1.25 -8.04 -14.74
CA THR A 174 -0.09 -7.51 -14.00
C THR A 174 0.30 -8.46 -12.87
N THR A 175 1.59 -8.79 -12.78
CA THR A 175 2.18 -9.44 -11.61
C THR A 175 2.66 -8.36 -10.65
N GLN A 176 1.81 -7.87 -9.77
CA GLN A 176 2.28 -7.10 -8.62
C GLN A 176 2.74 -8.11 -7.56
N ILE A 177 4.02 -8.42 -7.53
CA ILE A 177 4.63 -9.20 -6.46
C ILE A 177 4.64 -8.30 -5.22
N ILE A 178 3.85 -8.66 -4.21
CA ILE A 178 3.94 -7.99 -2.90
C ILE A 178 5.31 -8.34 -2.33
N PRO A 179 6.17 -7.37 -2.01
CA PRO A 179 7.49 -7.68 -1.47
C PRO A 179 7.35 -8.44 -0.14
N TRP A 180 8.19 -9.46 0.06
CA TRP A 180 8.15 -10.35 1.21
C TRP A 180 8.17 -9.63 2.57
N SER A 181 8.82 -8.47 2.65
CA SER A 181 8.83 -7.63 3.85
C SER A 181 7.42 -7.13 4.25
N ARG A 182 6.55 -6.86 3.28
CA ARG A 182 5.15 -6.50 3.56
C ARG A 182 4.29 -7.71 3.90
N VAL A 183 4.57 -8.86 3.29
CA VAL A 183 3.88 -10.11 3.60
C VAL A 183 4.12 -10.51 5.05
N GLY A 184 5.36 -10.37 5.57
CA GLY A 184 5.71 -10.71 6.95
C GLY A 184 4.90 -9.90 7.98
N LEU A 185 4.79 -8.58 7.81
CA LEU A 185 4.02 -7.73 8.73
C LEU A 185 2.51 -8.04 8.69
N LEU A 186 1.98 -8.29 7.48
CA LEU A 186 0.60 -8.71 7.30
C LEU A 186 0.33 -10.05 7.99
N LEU A 187 1.22 -11.03 7.83
CA LEU A 187 1.08 -12.34 8.49
C LEU A 187 1.08 -12.20 10.02
N ILE A 188 2.01 -11.43 10.59
CA ILE A 188 2.06 -11.20 12.04
C ILE A 188 0.74 -10.58 12.53
N SER A 189 0.24 -9.55 11.85
CA SER A 189 -1.02 -8.91 12.25
C SER A 189 -2.22 -9.85 12.15
N GLN A 190 -2.27 -10.70 11.13
CA GLN A 190 -3.35 -11.68 10.95
C GLN A 190 -3.27 -12.82 11.97
N ILE A 191 -2.06 -13.28 12.33
CA ILE A 191 -1.86 -14.28 13.38
C ILE A 191 -2.32 -13.72 14.73
N LEU A 192 -1.93 -12.48 15.08
CA LEU A 192 -2.36 -11.84 16.33
C LEU A 192 -3.88 -11.67 16.39
N MET A 193 -4.51 -11.23 15.28
CA MET A 193 -5.97 -11.16 15.19
C MET A 193 -6.61 -12.55 15.29
N GLY A 194 -6.00 -13.55 14.70
CA GLY A 194 -6.44 -14.94 14.81
C GLY A 194 -6.39 -15.45 16.24
N LEU A 195 -5.26 -15.25 16.92
CA LEU A 195 -5.09 -15.66 18.33
C LEU A 195 -6.11 -14.97 19.24
N LEU A 196 -6.34 -13.67 19.05
CA LEU A 196 -7.38 -12.95 19.79
C LEU A 196 -8.76 -13.56 19.51
N GLY A 197 -9.06 -13.87 18.25
CA GLY A 197 -10.29 -14.54 17.86
C GLY A 197 -10.45 -15.90 18.52
N GLY A 198 -9.38 -16.70 18.54
CA GLY A 198 -9.37 -18.00 19.21
C GLY A 198 -9.64 -17.90 20.72
N LEU A 199 -8.96 -16.96 21.38
CA LEU A 199 -9.18 -16.68 22.80
C LEU A 199 -10.64 -16.30 23.09
N LEU A 200 -11.22 -15.41 22.27
CA LEU A 200 -12.61 -15.01 22.39
C LEU A 200 -13.57 -16.18 22.15
N GLY A 201 -13.24 -17.09 21.22
CA GLY A 201 -14.01 -18.32 20.97
C GLY A 201 -14.04 -19.24 22.18
N VAL A 202 -12.90 -19.44 22.87
CA VAL A 202 -12.81 -20.21 24.14
C VAL A 202 -13.63 -19.55 25.23
N VAL A 203 -13.48 -18.23 25.40
CA VAL A 203 -14.24 -17.49 26.43
C VAL A 203 -15.74 -17.61 26.20
N LEU A 204 -16.20 -17.51 24.94
CA LEU A 204 -17.62 -17.69 24.62
C LEU A 204 -18.11 -19.13 24.91
N PHE A 205 -17.29 -20.13 24.61
CA PHE A 205 -17.63 -21.52 24.84
C PHE A 205 -17.75 -21.85 26.34
N GLU A 206 -16.78 -21.39 27.17
CA GLU A 206 -16.77 -21.69 28.60
C GLU A 206 -17.75 -20.87 29.43
N SER A 207 -18.06 -19.62 29.01
CA SER A 207 -18.79 -18.67 29.85
C SER A 207 -20.26 -18.50 29.50
N ASN A 208 -20.80 -19.24 28.54
CA ASN A 208 -22.15 -19.16 27.98
C ASN A 208 -22.49 -17.78 27.31
N ALA A 209 -23.71 -17.65 26.80
CA ALA A 209 -24.16 -16.46 26.02
C ALA A 209 -24.09 -15.11 26.78
N ALA A 210 -23.93 -15.12 28.11
CA ALA A 210 -23.83 -13.89 28.92
C ALA A 210 -22.56 -13.07 28.60
N THR A 211 -21.53 -13.69 28.01
CA THR A 211 -20.27 -13.00 27.61
C THR A 211 -20.31 -12.38 26.23
N ILE A 212 -21.33 -12.66 25.42
CA ILE A 212 -21.49 -12.08 24.08
C ILE A 212 -21.38 -10.55 24.10
N PRO A 213 -22.02 -9.81 25.02
CA PRO A 213 -21.87 -8.37 25.09
C PRO A 213 -20.44 -7.91 25.33
N LEU A 214 -19.68 -8.62 26.18
CA LEU A 214 -18.26 -8.31 26.45
C LEU A 214 -17.40 -8.50 25.20
N VAL A 215 -17.57 -9.63 24.52
CA VAL A 215 -16.88 -9.92 23.26
C VAL A 215 -17.20 -8.85 22.22
N LEU A 216 -18.49 -8.49 22.09
CA LEU A 216 -18.91 -7.43 21.16
C LEU A 216 -18.26 -6.08 21.49
N VAL A 217 -18.17 -5.71 22.75
CA VAL A 217 -17.50 -4.46 23.20
C VAL A 217 -16.03 -4.46 22.80
N VAL A 218 -15.29 -5.56 23.02
CA VAL A 218 -13.88 -5.69 22.60
C VAL A 218 -13.75 -5.53 21.08
N TYR A 219 -14.65 -6.13 20.31
CA TYR A 219 -14.70 -5.97 18.87
C TYR A 219 -14.94 -4.52 18.44
N VAL A 220 -15.93 -3.88 19.03
CA VAL A 220 -16.29 -2.48 18.70
C VAL A 220 -15.14 -1.54 19.05
N ILE A 221 -14.51 -1.70 20.22
CA ILE A 221 -13.36 -0.88 20.62
C ILE A 221 -12.19 -1.08 19.63
N GLY A 222 -11.81 -2.32 19.33
CA GLY A 222 -10.74 -2.61 18.39
C GLY A 222 -11.02 -2.01 17.00
N HIS A 223 -12.26 -2.13 16.55
CA HIS A 223 -12.70 -1.55 15.28
C HIS A 223 -12.67 -0.02 15.28
N LEU A 224 -13.15 0.64 16.35
CA LEU A 224 -13.12 2.09 16.47
C LEU A 224 -11.69 2.64 16.51
N VAL A 225 -10.77 1.97 17.23
CA VAL A 225 -9.35 2.34 17.26
C VAL A 225 -8.75 2.24 15.86
N PHE A 226 -9.02 1.14 15.15
CA PHE A 226 -8.53 0.94 13.79
C PHE A 226 -9.10 1.98 12.81
N LEU A 227 -10.40 2.28 12.88
CA LEU A 227 -11.03 3.34 12.07
C LEU A 227 -10.45 4.71 12.36
N SER A 228 -10.21 5.03 13.63
CA SER A 228 -9.65 6.32 14.05
C SER A 228 -8.23 6.51 13.50
N TYR A 229 -7.41 5.46 13.61
CA TYR A 229 -6.06 5.47 13.04
C TYR A 229 -6.05 5.67 11.53
N SER A 230 -6.94 4.96 10.82
CA SER A 230 -7.04 5.07 9.37
C SER A 230 -7.52 6.43 8.90
N LYS A 231 -8.54 7.00 9.59
CA LYS A 231 -9.02 8.36 9.31
C LYS A 231 -7.95 9.41 9.56
N LEU A 232 -7.16 9.26 10.63
CA LEU A 232 -6.06 10.16 10.93
C LEU A 232 -5.00 10.12 9.81
N ARG A 233 -4.65 8.93 9.34
CA ARG A 233 -3.72 8.75 8.22
C ARG A 233 -4.27 9.37 6.93
N GLU A 234 -5.52 9.13 6.59
CA GLU A 234 -6.19 9.73 5.42
C GLU A 234 -6.24 11.26 5.51
N ALA A 235 -6.51 11.80 6.71
CA ALA A 235 -6.48 13.24 6.94
C ALA A 235 -5.08 13.84 6.72
N HIS A 236 -4.03 13.18 7.19
CA HIS A 236 -2.64 13.60 6.94
C HIS A 236 -2.33 13.60 5.43
N GLU A 237 -2.65 12.51 4.72
CA GLU A 237 -2.44 12.43 3.27
C GLU A 237 -3.24 13.49 2.50
N SER A 238 -4.48 13.73 2.89
CA SER A 238 -5.35 14.73 2.26
C SER A 238 -4.84 16.15 2.49
N THR A 239 -4.36 16.47 3.70
CA THR A 239 -3.77 17.77 4.02
C THR A 239 -2.53 18.03 3.16
N LEU A 240 -1.62 17.05 3.05
CA LEU A 240 -0.43 17.18 2.23
C LEU A 240 -0.76 17.32 0.74
N LYS A 241 -1.74 16.56 0.23
CA LYS A 241 -2.25 16.76 -1.13
C LYS A 241 -2.82 18.16 -1.35
N GLY A 242 -3.49 18.71 -0.36
CA GLY A 242 -3.98 20.10 -0.39
C GLY A 242 -2.84 21.11 -0.55
N PHE A 243 -1.75 20.95 0.17
CA PHE A 243 -0.56 21.80 0.02
C PHE A 243 0.08 21.68 -1.36
N ILE A 244 0.19 20.45 -1.92
CA ILE A 244 0.69 20.23 -3.28
C ILE A 244 -0.17 20.97 -4.30
N LEU A 245 -1.50 20.82 -4.23
CA LEU A 245 -2.42 21.50 -5.13
C LEU A 245 -2.32 23.01 -5.02
N ALA A 246 -2.10 23.55 -3.82
CA ALA A 246 -1.87 24.99 -3.61
C ALA A 246 -0.55 25.44 -4.26
N LEU A 247 0.51 24.62 -4.18
CA LEU A 247 1.78 24.88 -4.85
C LEU A 247 1.64 24.83 -6.37
N GLU A 248 1.00 23.79 -6.91
CA GLU A 248 0.77 23.63 -8.36
C GLU A 248 -0.17 24.70 -8.95
N ALA A 249 -1.10 25.23 -8.15
CA ALA A 249 -1.94 26.35 -8.57
C ALA A 249 -1.15 27.66 -8.67
N ARG A 250 -0.09 27.81 -7.89
CA ARG A 250 0.79 28.97 -7.89
C ARG A 250 1.87 28.93 -8.96
N ASP A 251 2.37 27.71 -9.25
CA ASP A 251 3.40 27.48 -10.29
C ASP A 251 2.86 26.52 -11.35
N LEU A 252 2.43 27.07 -12.48
CA LEU A 252 1.87 26.30 -13.60
C LEU A 252 2.87 25.29 -14.20
N TYR A 253 4.19 25.46 -13.96
CA TYR A 253 5.24 24.55 -14.42
C TYR A 253 5.38 23.30 -13.56
N THR A 254 4.92 23.34 -12.32
CA THR A 254 4.98 22.19 -11.38
C THR A 254 3.81 21.22 -11.53
N ARG A 255 2.82 21.52 -12.40
CA ARG A 255 1.66 20.65 -12.58
C ARG A 255 2.07 19.23 -12.97
N GLY A 256 1.78 18.26 -12.10
CA GLY A 256 2.11 16.85 -12.25
C GLY A 256 3.61 16.52 -12.13
N HIS A 257 4.48 17.50 -11.88
CA HIS A 257 5.90 17.30 -11.64
C HIS A 257 6.13 16.43 -10.40
N THR A 258 5.54 16.81 -9.29
CA THR A 258 5.64 16.09 -8.01
C THR A 258 5.23 14.62 -8.14
N GLU A 259 4.15 14.33 -8.89
CA GLU A 259 3.71 12.94 -9.13
C GLU A 259 4.71 12.17 -10.01
N ARG A 260 5.31 12.82 -11.02
CA ARG A 260 6.32 12.19 -11.87
C ARG A 260 7.62 11.92 -11.12
N VAL A 261 8.09 12.88 -10.32
CA VAL A 261 9.27 12.68 -9.45
C VAL A 261 9.05 11.53 -8.48
N ALA A 262 7.88 11.48 -7.80
CA ALA A 262 7.53 10.36 -6.93
C ALA A 262 7.47 9.02 -7.68
N TYR A 263 6.99 9.03 -8.93
CA TYR A 263 6.99 7.84 -9.79
C TYR A 263 8.41 7.38 -10.14
N PHE A 264 9.32 8.29 -10.50
CA PHE A 264 10.72 7.95 -10.79
C PHE A 264 11.46 7.45 -9.54
N CYS A 265 11.28 8.11 -8.40
CA CYS A 265 11.79 7.62 -7.12
C CYS A 265 11.33 6.18 -6.82
N ARG A 266 10.08 5.85 -7.12
CA ARG A 266 9.55 4.50 -6.97
C ARG A 266 10.24 3.51 -7.91
N LEU A 267 10.41 3.84 -9.19
CA LEU A 267 11.10 2.97 -10.15
C LEU A 267 12.54 2.69 -9.71
N ILE A 268 13.26 3.73 -9.29
CA ILE A 268 14.64 3.60 -8.79
C ILE A 268 14.65 2.71 -7.53
N GLY A 269 13.79 2.98 -6.56
CA GLY A 269 13.72 2.23 -5.31
C GLY A 269 13.38 0.75 -5.50
N GLU A 270 12.51 0.42 -6.48
CA GLU A 270 12.23 -0.97 -6.86
C GLU A 270 13.48 -1.69 -7.40
N GLN A 271 14.31 -1.02 -8.19
CA GLN A 271 15.57 -1.57 -8.73
C GLN A 271 16.67 -1.69 -7.67
N LEU A 272 16.69 -0.78 -6.70
CA LEU A 272 17.65 -0.78 -5.59
C LEU A 272 17.18 -1.60 -4.39
N ALA A 273 16.09 -2.34 -4.52
CA ALA A 273 15.49 -3.17 -3.47
C ALA A 273 15.19 -2.41 -2.15
N PHE A 274 14.70 -1.18 -2.25
CA PHE A 274 14.29 -0.39 -1.09
C PHE A 274 13.22 -1.11 -0.27
N THR A 275 13.36 -1.04 1.05
CA THR A 275 12.34 -1.53 1.98
C THR A 275 11.04 -0.73 1.86
N GLY A 276 9.93 -1.28 2.34
CA GLY A 276 8.65 -0.57 2.33
C GLY A 276 8.70 0.78 3.04
N THR A 277 9.47 0.89 4.13
CA THR A 277 9.67 2.14 4.88
C THR A 277 10.49 3.16 4.08
N GLN A 278 11.53 2.72 3.38
CA GLN A 278 12.31 3.59 2.50
C GLN A 278 11.46 4.09 1.32
N MET A 279 10.67 3.21 0.69
CA MET A 279 9.76 3.59 -0.39
C MET A 279 8.72 4.62 0.04
N GLU A 280 8.17 4.47 1.26
CA GLU A 280 7.21 5.44 1.80
C GLU A 280 7.90 6.78 2.09
N ARG A 281 9.09 6.78 2.70
CA ARG A 281 9.89 8.00 2.90
C ARG A 281 10.21 8.70 1.58
N MET A 282 10.63 7.95 0.56
CA MET A 282 10.93 8.51 -0.77
C MET A 282 9.70 9.13 -1.42
N ARG A 283 8.55 8.46 -1.32
CA ARG A 283 7.28 9.01 -1.81
C ARG A 283 6.97 10.36 -1.16
N TRP A 284 7.09 10.44 0.18
CA TRP A 284 6.83 11.67 0.91
C TRP A 284 7.87 12.75 0.63
N ALA A 285 9.14 12.40 0.56
CA ALA A 285 10.20 13.34 0.20
C ALA A 285 9.97 13.95 -1.20
N ALA A 286 9.63 13.12 -2.19
CA ALA A 286 9.27 13.58 -3.52
C ALA A 286 8.04 14.51 -3.54
N ILE A 287 7.09 14.29 -2.63
CA ILE A 287 5.89 15.12 -2.50
C ILE A 287 6.20 16.50 -1.92
N ILE A 288 7.11 16.57 -0.93
CA ILE A 288 7.37 17.81 -0.19
C ILE A 288 8.61 18.57 -0.66
N HIS A 289 9.43 18.02 -1.57
CA HIS A 289 10.74 18.59 -1.94
C HIS A 289 10.66 20.04 -2.42
N ASP A 290 9.56 20.41 -3.04
CA ASP A 290 9.31 21.73 -3.60
C ASP A 290 8.50 22.66 -2.68
N MET A 291 8.10 22.21 -1.47
CA MET A 291 7.25 23.03 -0.58
C MET A 291 7.91 24.34 -0.14
N GLY A 292 9.23 24.38 -0.10
CA GLY A 292 9.98 25.62 0.13
C GLY A 292 9.62 26.76 -0.84
N LYS A 293 9.19 26.42 -2.06
CA LYS A 293 8.75 27.41 -3.06
C LYS A 293 7.50 28.20 -2.65
N LEU A 294 6.67 27.70 -1.72
CA LEU A 294 5.50 28.42 -1.23
C LEU A 294 5.85 29.76 -0.54
N ALA A 295 6.99 29.85 0.09
CA ALA A 295 7.44 31.05 0.76
C ALA A 295 8.19 32.04 -0.16
N ILE A 296 8.45 31.66 -1.42
CA ILE A 296 9.20 32.50 -2.36
C ILE A 296 8.24 33.55 -2.96
N PRO A 297 8.61 34.86 -2.98
CA PRO A 297 7.84 35.87 -3.68
C PRO A 297 7.65 35.54 -5.16
N VAL A 298 6.46 35.82 -5.72
CA VAL A 298 6.11 35.49 -7.11
C VAL A 298 7.05 36.19 -8.08
N GLU A 299 7.46 37.42 -7.75
CA GLU A 299 8.37 38.25 -8.55
C GLU A 299 9.74 37.60 -8.75
N ILE A 300 10.22 36.86 -7.74
CA ILE A 300 11.48 36.10 -7.82
C ILE A 300 11.26 34.81 -8.61
N MET A 301 10.13 34.16 -8.44
CA MET A 301 9.82 32.87 -9.06
C MET A 301 9.56 32.99 -10.57
N GLU A 302 8.93 34.08 -11.01
CA GLU A 302 8.61 34.35 -12.42
C GLU A 302 9.70 35.13 -13.16
N LYS A 303 10.81 35.49 -12.49
CA LYS A 303 11.87 36.30 -13.08
C LYS A 303 12.52 35.58 -14.27
N GLN A 304 12.48 36.21 -15.42
CA GLN A 304 13.23 35.77 -16.62
C GLN A 304 14.67 36.25 -16.51
N GLY A 305 15.62 35.34 -16.35
CA GLY A 305 17.04 35.62 -16.25
C GLY A 305 17.70 35.17 -14.96
N ARG A 306 18.96 35.59 -14.77
CA ARG A 306 19.72 35.25 -13.54
C ARG A 306 19.21 36.05 -12.34
N LEU A 307 19.08 35.36 -11.18
CA LEU A 307 18.81 36.04 -9.93
C LEU A 307 20.04 36.84 -9.49
N THR A 308 19.81 37.99 -8.87
CA THR A 308 20.85 38.74 -8.15
C THR A 308 21.20 37.99 -6.86
N ASP A 309 22.38 38.25 -6.29
CA ASP A 309 22.80 37.66 -5.02
C ASP A 309 21.81 37.96 -3.87
N GLN A 310 21.14 39.11 -3.93
CA GLN A 310 20.17 39.50 -2.91
C GLN A 310 18.86 38.68 -3.05
N GLU A 311 18.38 38.49 -4.27
CA GLU A 311 17.21 37.65 -4.58
C GLU A 311 17.51 36.18 -4.27
N TYR A 312 18.70 35.69 -4.61
CA TYR A 312 19.14 34.35 -4.30
C TYR A 312 19.18 34.11 -2.77
N ARG A 313 19.69 35.07 -1.99
CA ARG A 313 19.67 35.00 -0.52
C ARG A 313 18.25 35.03 0.04
N ALA A 314 17.34 35.78 -0.56
CA ALA A 314 15.93 35.82 -0.16
C ALA A 314 15.23 34.48 -0.44
N LEU A 315 15.48 33.89 -1.61
CA LEU A 315 14.99 32.57 -2.00
C LEU A 315 15.43 31.49 -1.00
N ARG A 316 16.73 31.44 -0.67
CA ARG A 316 17.26 30.48 0.29
C ARG A 316 16.63 30.62 1.68
N ARG A 317 16.57 31.85 2.22
CA ARG A 317 15.95 32.09 3.53
C ARG A 317 14.49 31.68 3.57
N ALA A 318 13.74 31.89 2.50
CA ALA A 318 12.36 31.49 2.38
C ALA A 318 12.22 29.96 2.39
N SER A 319 13.03 29.25 1.60
CA SER A 319 13.04 27.78 1.55
C SER A 319 13.39 27.17 2.90
N HIS A 320 14.50 27.59 3.53
CA HIS A 320 14.89 27.09 4.85
C HIS A 320 13.82 27.28 5.92
N LYS A 321 13.14 28.43 5.91
CA LYS A 321 12.06 28.67 6.88
C LYS A 321 10.90 27.68 6.75
N VAL A 322 10.61 27.23 5.53
CA VAL A 322 9.59 26.19 5.32
C VAL A 322 10.10 24.82 5.74
N ASP A 323 11.38 24.51 5.46
CA ASP A 323 12.02 23.28 5.88
C ASP A 323 12.04 23.17 7.42
N ASP A 324 12.34 24.26 8.13
CA ASP A 324 12.27 24.32 9.59
C ASP A 324 10.86 24.03 10.11
N LEU A 325 9.84 24.69 9.54
CA LEU A 325 8.44 24.47 9.91
C LEU A 325 7.98 23.02 9.65
N LEU A 326 8.38 22.44 8.53
CA LEU A 326 8.04 21.04 8.20
C LEU A 326 8.79 20.06 9.11
N SER A 327 10.00 20.39 9.56
CA SER A 327 10.80 19.55 10.46
C SER A 327 10.20 19.45 11.86
N GLU A 328 9.40 20.44 12.29
CA GLU A 328 8.65 20.37 13.55
C GLU A 328 7.55 19.30 13.52
N VAL A 329 7.11 18.91 12.33
CA VAL A 329 6.15 17.82 12.18
C VAL A 329 6.91 16.49 12.23
N ALA A 330 6.86 15.80 13.35
CA ALA A 330 7.70 14.63 13.67
C ALA A 330 7.77 13.58 12.56
N PHE A 331 6.68 13.31 11.86
CA PHE A 331 6.68 12.30 10.79
C PHE A 331 7.31 12.82 9.48
N LEU A 332 7.42 14.15 9.27
CA LEU A 332 8.02 14.76 8.07
C LEU A 332 9.53 15.01 8.22
N SER A 333 10.03 15.14 9.43
CA SER A 333 11.44 15.47 9.70
C SER A 333 12.45 14.59 8.93
N PRO A 334 12.31 13.24 8.85
CA PRO A 334 13.22 12.42 8.05
C PRO A 334 13.15 12.72 6.55
N MET A 335 11.99 13.13 6.04
CA MET A 335 11.79 13.48 4.63
C MET A 335 12.39 14.83 4.29
N VAL A 336 12.25 15.81 5.19
CA VAL A 336 12.88 17.13 5.05
C VAL A 336 14.40 16.98 4.97
N GLN A 337 15.02 16.10 5.75
CA GLN A 337 16.44 15.79 5.66
C GLN A 337 16.86 15.24 4.28
N ILE A 338 16.00 14.42 3.66
CA ILE A 338 16.23 13.94 2.29
C ILE A 338 16.18 15.12 1.31
N CYS A 339 15.16 15.97 1.41
CA CYS A 339 14.95 17.11 0.52
C CYS A 339 16.10 18.12 0.61
N SER A 340 16.52 18.49 1.82
CA SER A 340 17.59 19.47 2.05
C SER A 340 18.92 19.02 1.45
N GLY A 341 19.21 17.73 1.45
CA GLY A 341 20.46 17.19 0.89
C GLY A 341 20.40 16.83 -0.60
N ALA A 342 19.20 16.87 -1.23
CA ALA A 342 19.03 16.51 -2.63
C ALA A 342 19.26 17.68 -3.61
N HIS A 343 19.45 18.92 -3.13
CA HIS A 343 19.63 20.09 -3.97
C HIS A 343 21.07 20.65 -3.88
N PRO A 344 21.95 20.33 -4.85
CA PRO A 344 23.39 20.67 -4.79
C PRO A 344 23.69 22.17 -4.81
N ARG A 345 22.78 22.98 -5.35
CA ARG A 345 22.96 24.44 -5.50
C ARG A 345 22.52 25.24 -4.26
N LEU A 346 21.99 24.59 -3.25
CA LEU A 346 21.51 25.23 -2.03
C LEU A 346 22.37 24.87 -0.82
N SER A 347 23.48 24.16 -0.99
CA SER A 347 24.39 23.76 0.09
C SER A 347 25.19 24.95 0.65
N ASP A 348 25.54 24.87 1.93
CA ASP A 348 25.97 25.93 2.82
C ASP A 348 27.39 26.50 2.65
N GLU A 349 28.11 26.25 1.55
CA GLU A 349 29.50 26.66 1.41
C GLU A 349 29.74 28.18 1.48
N ASP A 350 28.71 29.02 1.27
CA ASP A 350 28.83 30.48 1.31
C ASP A 350 28.34 31.18 2.57
N PHE A 351 27.88 30.47 3.60
CA PHE A 351 27.37 31.05 4.83
C PHE A 351 27.98 30.42 6.09
N GLY A 352 29.07 30.96 6.54
CA GLY A 352 29.81 30.57 7.76
C GLY A 352 29.09 30.79 9.09
N GLN A 353 27.77 30.67 9.19
CA GLN A 353 27.01 30.81 10.42
C GLN A 353 25.74 29.99 10.44
N SER A 354 25.84 28.67 10.40
CA SER A 354 24.81 27.78 10.96
C SER A 354 25.47 26.42 11.14
N GLY A 355 25.61 25.95 12.37
CA GLY A 355 26.40 24.81 12.79
C GLY A 355 25.99 23.41 12.28
N HIS A 356 25.54 23.29 11.05
CA HIS A 356 25.31 22.03 10.38
C HIS A 356 26.19 21.96 9.12
N SER A 357 27.49 21.78 9.37
CA SER A 357 28.51 21.47 8.34
C SER A 357 28.14 20.11 7.72
N HIS A 358 27.52 20.10 6.53
CA HIS A 358 27.31 18.90 5.74
C HIS A 358 28.61 18.47 5.04
N THR A 359 29.59 18.02 5.82
CA THR A 359 30.75 17.23 5.37
C THR A 359 30.35 15.76 5.13
N THR A 360 29.09 15.41 5.26
CA THR A 360 28.58 14.05 5.08
C THR A 360 28.29 13.80 3.60
N ARG A 361 28.82 12.70 3.07
CA ARG A 361 28.47 12.21 1.72
C ARG A 361 26.96 12.10 1.58
N PRO A 362 26.37 12.49 0.42
CA PRO A 362 24.94 12.36 0.21
C PRO A 362 24.44 10.94 0.46
N THR A 363 23.31 10.81 1.14
CA THR A 363 22.68 9.52 1.38
C THR A 363 22.09 8.95 0.08
N LEU A 364 21.83 7.66 0.04
CA LEU A 364 21.26 7.03 -1.14
C LEU A 364 19.87 7.62 -1.49
N GLU A 365 19.05 7.90 -0.47
CA GLU A 365 17.74 8.54 -0.65
C GLU A 365 17.86 9.95 -1.25
N GLN A 366 18.85 10.74 -0.84
CA GLN A 366 19.13 12.07 -1.40
C GLN A 366 19.54 11.99 -2.88
N LYS A 367 20.39 11.03 -3.23
CA LYS A 367 20.77 10.77 -4.63
C LYS A 367 19.59 10.34 -5.48
N VAL A 368 18.70 9.47 -4.94
CA VAL A 368 17.50 9.03 -5.64
C VAL A 368 16.58 10.21 -5.95
N LEU A 369 16.33 11.08 -4.97
CA LEU A 369 15.50 12.27 -5.18
C LEU A 369 16.12 13.23 -6.20
N ALA A 370 17.42 13.50 -6.08
CA ALA A 370 18.13 14.40 -6.97
C ALA A 370 18.12 13.94 -8.43
N VAL A 371 18.38 12.65 -8.68
CA VAL A 371 18.33 12.06 -10.03
C VAL A 371 16.91 12.10 -10.60
N ALA A 372 15.90 11.76 -9.78
CA ALA A 372 14.50 11.76 -10.22
C ALA A 372 14.00 13.16 -10.57
N ASP A 373 14.32 14.18 -9.76
CA ASP A 373 13.96 15.57 -9.99
C ASP A 373 14.68 16.13 -11.25
N ALA A 374 15.99 15.93 -11.34
CA ALA A 374 16.77 16.38 -12.49
C ALA A 374 16.32 15.73 -13.80
N PHE A 375 15.99 14.44 -13.77
CA PHE A 375 15.47 13.72 -14.94
C PHE A 375 14.11 14.29 -15.40
N ASP A 376 13.16 14.51 -14.46
CA ASP A 376 11.87 15.13 -14.80
C ASP A 376 12.07 16.56 -15.34
N ALA A 377 12.93 17.33 -14.69
CA ALA A 377 13.25 18.68 -15.14
C ALA A 377 13.81 18.71 -16.55
N MET A 378 14.61 17.73 -16.96
CA MET A 378 15.19 17.65 -18.31
C MET A 378 14.22 17.10 -19.36
N THR A 379 13.39 16.15 -19.00
CA THR A 379 12.47 15.47 -19.95
C THR A 379 11.11 16.14 -20.07
N SER A 380 10.83 17.17 -19.26
CA SER A 380 9.62 18.00 -19.33
C SER A 380 9.89 19.33 -20.05
N THR A 381 8.95 19.77 -20.90
CA THR A 381 9.02 21.10 -21.55
C THR A 381 8.76 22.20 -20.53
N ARG A 382 9.66 23.18 -20.45
CA ARG A 382 9.52 24.38 -19.61
C ARG A 382 9.38 25.62 -20.50
N GLY A 383 8.78 26.69 -20.00
CA GLY A 383 8.49 27.89 -20.78
C GLY A 383 9.68 28.50 -21.52
N TYR A 384 10.90 28.25 -21.04
CA TYR A 384 12.17 28.75 -21.61
C TYR A 384 13.04 27.66 -22.25
N ARG A 385 12.63 26.36 -22.19
CA ARG A 385 13.44 25.24 -22.71
C ARG A 385 12.58 24.09 -23.19
N MET A 386 12.84 23.58 -24.38
CA MET A 386 12.28 22.34 -24.90
C MET A 386 12.82 21.14 -24.08
N ALA A 387 11.98 20.10 -23.94
CA ALA A 387 12.37 18.85 -23.30
C ALA A 387 13.55 18.20 -24.04
N PHE A 388 14.45 17.57 -23.27
CA PHE A 388 15.46 16.68 -23.84
C PHE A 388 14.83 15.30 -24.13
N SER A 389 15.41 14.57 -25.08
CA SER A 389 15.12 13.16 -25.22
C SER A 389 15.64 12.40 -23.99
N GLN A 390 15.09 11.22 -23.73
CA GLN A 390 15.48 10.39 -22.60
C GLN A 390 16.97 10.06 -22.62
N SER A 391 17.53 9.69 -23.77
CA SER A 391 18.95 9.37 -23.93
C SER A 391 19.84 10.58 -23.65
N LYS A 392 19.45 11.77 -24.12
CA LYS A 392 20.18 13.01 -23.81
C LYS A 392 20.12 13.38 -22.34
N ALA A 393 18.98 13.15 -21.67
CA ALA A 393 18.85 13.39 -20.24
C ALA A 393 19.79 12.48 -19.42
N PHE A 394 19.84 11.18 -19.74
CA PHE A 394 20.78 10.26 -19.10
C PHE A 394 22.26 10.61 -19.37
N ALA A 395 22.59 10.96 -20.62
CA ALA A 395 23.95 11.39 -20.94
C ALA A 395 24.35 12.63 -20.14
N THR A 396 23.44 13.61 -20.00
CA THR A 396 23.69 14.83 -19.21
C THR A 396 23.89 14.54 -17.72
N LEU A 397 23.09 13.61 -17.15
CA LEU A 397 23.24 13.21 -15.74
C LEU A 397 24.57 12.49 -15.47
N ARG A 398 25.05 11.68 -16.43
CA ARG A 398 26.34 10.98 -16.31
C ARG A 398 27.56 11.86 -16.52
N ASP A 399 27.41 12.95 -17.25
CA ASP A 399 28.48 13.94 -17.54
C ASP A 399 28.64 14.99 -16.43
N ASP A 400 27.73 15.01 -15.45
CA ASP A 400 27.76 15.95 -14.32
C ASP A 400 28.51 15.34 -13.14
N ASP A 401 29.61 15.96 -12.73
CA ASP A 401 30.48 15.53 -11.62
C ASP A 401 29.87 15.70 -10.22
N THR A 402 28.60 16.08 -10.13
CA THR A 402 27.91 16.28 -8.84
C THR A 402 27.79 14.96 -8.08
N PRO A 403 28.20 14.87 -6.79
CA PRO A 403 28.13 13.63 -6.01
C PRO A 403 26.70 13.09 -5.81
N LEU A 404 25.68 13.90 -6.16
CA LEU A 404 24.27 13.52 -6.10
C LEU A 404 23.83 12.68 -7.31
N TYR A 405 24.48 12.82 -8.46
CA TYR A 405 24.14 12.09 -9.69
C TYR A 405 24.96 10.79 -9.78
N ASP A 406 24.62 9.87 -8.91
CA ASP A 406 25.28 8.58 -8.79
C ASP A 406 24.89 7.65 -9.96
N ASN A 407 25.89 7.06 -10.61
CA ASN A 407 25.69 6.21 -11.77
C ASN A 407 24.83 4.97 -11.46
N ASP A 408 24.96 4.38 -10.27
CA ASP A 408 24.12 3.22 -9.87
C ASP A 408 22.65 3.61 -9.78
N VAL A 409 22.36 4.85 -9.35
CA VAL A 409 20.99 5.41 -9.27
C VAL A 409 20.45 5.74 -10.66
N ILE A 410 21.28 6.31 -11.54
CA ILE A 410 20.93 6.62 -12.94
C ILE A 410 20.61 5.32 -13.68
N ASP A 411 21.46 4.29 -13.54
CA ASP A 411 21.25 2.98 -14.16
C ASP A 411 20.00 2.27 -13.62
N ALA A 412 19.71 2.46 -12.33
CA ALA A 412 18.46 1.94 -11.74
C ALA A 412 17.22 2.60 -12.35
N LEU A 413 17.25 3.92 -12.61
CA LEU A 413 16.15 4.61 -13.31
C LEU A 413 16.00 4.10 -14.75
N GLU A 414 17.10 3.95 -15.47
CA GLU A 414 17.10 3.48 -16.86
C GLU A 414 16.51 2.06 -16.95
N ARG A 415 16.96 1.13 -16.09
CA ARG A 415 16.38 -0.23 -15.99
C ARG A 415 14.90 -0.20 -15.62
N GLY A 416 14.52 0.64 -14.67
CA GLY A 416 13.13 0.77 -14.24
C GLY A 416 12.21 1.25 -15.36
N LEU A 417 12.64 2.23 -16.16
CA LEU A 417 11.89 2.74 -17.32
C LEU A 417 11.80 1.69 -18.43
N ALA A 418 12.91 0.98 -18.72
CA ALA A 418 12.93 -0.10 -19.70
C ALA A 418 11.96 -1.24 -19.32
N ALA A 419 11.91 -1.62 -18.05
CA ALA A 419 11.01 -2.66 -17.56
C ALA A 419 9.52 -2.30 -17.71
N VAL A 420 9.18 -1.01 -17.65
CA VAL A 420 7.80 -0.51 -17.82
C VAL A 420 7.46 -0.21 -19.28
N GLY A 421 8.45 -0.18 -20.18
CA GLY A 421 8.28 0.11 -21.60
C GLY A 421 7.80 1.55 -21.87
N ARG A 422 8.17 2.51 -21.01
CA ARG A 422 7.84 3.94 -21.17
C ARG A 422 9.08 4.75 -21.44
N SER A 423 8.96 5.67 -22.40
CA SER A 423 9.97 6.69 -22.68
C SER A 423 9.44 8.09 -22.33
N TYR A 424 10.33 8.97 -21.95
CA TYR A 424 10.05 10.35 -21.55
C TYR A 424 10.83 11.34 -22.41
N GLY A 425 10.24 12.50 -22.65
CA GLY A 425 10.77 13.48 -23.59
C GLY A 425 10.46 13.17 -25.06
N PRO A 426 10.90 14.00 -26.00
CA PRO A 426 10.76 13.76 -27.44
C PRO A 426 11.61 12.56 -27.87
N PRO A 427 11.24 11.86 -28.94
CA PRO A 427 12.06 10.80 -29.50
C PRO A 427 13.44 11.36 -29.94
N ASP A 428 14.46 10.50 -29.88
CA ASP A 428 15.77 10.87 -30.40
C ASP A 428 15.66 11.17 -31.89
N ILE A 429 16.14 12.34 -32.30
CA ILE A 429 16.28 12.66 -33.73
C ILE A 429 17.45 11.82 -34.22
N VAL A 430 17.16 10.69 -34.88
CA VAL A 430 18.13 9.96 -35.67
C VAL A 430 18.52 10.92 -36.80
N ARG A 431 19.69 11.57 -36.71
CA ARG A 431 20.30 12.17 -37.87
C ARG A 431 20.63 11.00 -38.79
N GLU A 432 19.76 10.77 -39.78
CA GLU A 432 20.16 9.98 -40.95
C GLU A 432 21.44 10.61 -41.44
N SER A 433 22.48 9.86 -41.34
CA SER A 433 23.83 10.23 -41.72
C SER A 433 23.85 10.71 -43.15
N GLU A 434 24.54 11.82 -43.38
CA GLU A 434 24.92 12.39 -44.67
C GLU A 434 25.69 11.40 -45.60
N GLU A 435 25.47 10.13 -45.50
CA GLU A 435 26.15 9.08 -46.29
C GLU A 435 25.44 8.76 -47.60
N THR A 436 24.22 9.26 -47.83
CA THR A 436 23.49 9.03 -49.10
C THR A 436 23.56 10.21 -50.09
N ALA A 437 24.34 11.23 -49.80
CA ALA A 437 24.52 12.39 -50.72
C ALA A 437 25.83 12.29 -51.51
N ARG A 438 26.54 11.15 -51.51
CA ARG A 438 27.75 10.92 -52.33
C ARG A 438 27.73 9.58 -53.04
N ALA A 439 26.60 9.15 -53.57
CA ALA A 439 26.53 8.06 -54.51
C ALA A 439 25.88 8.52 -55.83
#